data_9e0c6593e2dda99e0970586adfbc5200
#
_entry.id   9e0c6593e2dda99e0970586adfbc5200
#
_cell.length_a   1.000
_cell.length_b   1.000
_cell.length_c   1.000
_cell.angle_alpha   90.00
_cell.angle_beta   90.00
_cell.angle_gamma   90.00
#
_symmetry.space_group_name_H-M   'P 1'
#
loop_
_entity.id
_entity.type
_entity.pdbx_description
1 polymer ?
#
loop_
_entity_poly.entity_id
_entity_poly.type
_entity_poly.pdbx_seq_one_letter_code
_entity_poly.pdbx_strand_id
1 'polypeptide(L)'
;VFNKWELVDTDERELLTLQIERKLGFLGEPPIMKTTAISGKGVHRIYPILASAISSYNQRVPTRKVNIIIRKAQSAHPAPGGARVLYATQGATEPPTFTLFVNKKLPRTYIRYLENQLREHLGLGATPIKIRIRNRNE
;
A
#
# COMPACT_ATOMS: atom_id res chain seq x y z
N VAL A 1 -4.45 -6.83 14.91
CA VAL A 1 -5.19 -6.63 16.17
C VAL A 1 -4.36 -7.18 17.32
N PHE A 2 -4.10 -6.35 18.33
CA PHE A 2 -3.44 -6.74 19.58
C PHE A 2 -4.54 -6.86 20.65
N ASN A 3 -4.86 -8.08 20.99
CA ASN A 3 -5.83 -8.38 22.04
C ASN A 3 -5.16 -8.50 23.43
N LYS A 4 -5.96 -8.55 24.47
CA LYS A 4 -5.50 -8.59 25.88
C LYS A 4 -4.71 -7.35 26.29
N TRP A 5 -5.04 -6.20 25.71
CA TRP A 5 -4.30 -4.95 25.93
C TRP A 5 -4.37 -4.45 27.38
N GLU A 6 -5.35 -4.91 28.15
CA GLU A 6 -5.47 -4.65 29.58
C GLU A 6 -4.37 -5.28 30.44
N LEU A 7 -3.70 -6.33 29.91
CA LEU A 7 -2.61 -7.02 30.61
C LEU A 7 -1.24 -6.36 30.40
N VAL A 8 -1.17 -5.36 29.52
CA VAL A 8 0.07 -4.66 29.20
C VAL A 8 0.14 -3.38 30.01
N ASP A 9 1.14 -3.26 30.88
CA ASP A 9 1.37 -2.04 31.67
C ASP A 9 1.91 -0.89 30.80
N THR A 10 2.05 0.30 31.41
CA THR A 10 2.41 1.50 30.66
C THR A 10 3.82 1.42 30.08
N ASP A 11 4.77 0.90 30.83
CA ASP A 11 6.17 0.82 30.40
C ASP A 11 6.36 -0.26 29.33
N GLU A 12 5.66 -1.37 29.47
CA GLU A 12 5.65 -2.44 28.45
C GLU A 12 5.02 -1.99 27.13
N ARG A 13 4.05 -1.06 27.14
CA ARG A 13 3.39 -0.55 25.92
C ARG A 13 4.36 0.14 24.98
N GLU A 14 5.30 0.91 25.49
CA GLU A 14 6.31 1.58 24.66
C GLU A 14 7.26 0.57 24.04
N LEU A 15 7.77 -0.36 24.83
CA LEU A 15 8.65 -1.43 24.35
C LEU A 15 7.96 -2.30 23.30
N LEU A 16 6.69 -2.65 23.54
CA LEU A 16 5.90 -3.45 22.60
C LEU A 16 5.66 -2.70 21.28
N THR A 17 5.40 -1.40 21.35
CA THR A 17 5.22 -0.57 20.14
C THR A 17 6.50 -0.56 19.29
N LEU A 18 7.66 -0.36 19.89
CA LEU A 18 8.95 -0.43 19.21
C LEU A 18 9.23 -1.81 18.60
N GLN A 19 8.88 -2.88 19.34
CA GLN A 19 9.01 -4.25 18.81
C GLN A 19 8.08 -4.53 17.62
N ILE A 20 6.86 -3.99 17.66
CA ILE A 20 5.89 -4.11 16.55
C ILE A 20 6.45 -3.43 15.30
N GLU A 21 6.90 -2.19 15.42
CA GLU A 21 7.50 -1.44 14.30
C GLU A 21 8.70 -2.17 13.71
N ARG A 22 9.59 -2.67 14.57
CA ARG A 22 10.78 -3.42 14.14
C ARG A 22 10.44 -4.74 13.46
N LYS A 23 9.51 -5.52 14.01
CA LYS A 23 9.17 -6.87 13.52
C LYS A 23 8.19 -6.85 12.36
N LEU A 24 7.30 -5.87 12.31
CA LEU A 24 6.21 -5.80 11.33
C LEU A 24 6.36 -4.66 10.32
N GLY A 25 7.48 -3.91 10.35
CA GLY A 25 7.75 -2.81 9.42
C GLY A 25 7.72 -3.21 7.95
N PHE A 26 7.92 -4.50 7.65
CA PHE A 26 7.81 -5.03 6.27
C PHE A 26 6.37 -5.02 5.73
N LEU A 27 5.36 -4.91 6.60
CA LEU A 27 3.95 -4.80 6.21
C LEU A 27 3.56 -3.38 5.74
N GLY A 28 4.46 -2.41 5.80
CA GLY A 28 4.14 -1.00 5.62
C GLY A 28 3.51 -0.42 6.89
N GLU A 29 2.50 0.43 6.75
CA GLU A 29 1.80 1.07 7.86
C GLU A 29 0.35 0.57 7.97
N PRO A 30 0.12 -0.70 8.33
CA PRO A 30 -1.23 -1.22 8.49
C PRO A 30 -1.90 -0.58 9.71
N PRO A 31 -3.23 -0.39 9.69
CA PRO A 31 -3.96 0.05 10.87
C PRO A 31 -3.74 -0.92 12.02
N ILE A 32 -3.28 -0.41 13.16
CA ILE A 32 -3.06 -1.19 14.38
C ILE A 32 -4.23 -0.96 15.33
N MET A 33 -4.81 -2.04 15.82
CA MET A 33 -5.89 -2.02 16.77
C MET A 33 -5.48 -2.68 18.08
N LYS A 34 -5.84 -2.02 19.18
CA LYS A 34 -5.68 -2.52 20.54
C LYS A 34 -7.06 -2.83 21.11
N THR A 35 -7.27 -4.05 21.57
CA THR A 35 -8.57 -4.53 22.04
C THR A 35 -8.47 -5.27 23.36
N THR A 36 -9.57 -5.28 24.11
CA THR A 36 -9.78 -6.11 25.29
C THR A 36 -11.07 -6.90 25.06
N ALA A 37 -10.93 -8.11 24.54
CA ALA A 37 -12.09 -8.90 24.12
C ALA A 37 -13.06 -9.21 25.28
N ILE A 38 -12.55 -9.41 26.50
CA ILE A 38 -13.35 -9.73 27.68
C ILE A 38 -14.34 -8.60 28.00
N SER A 39 -13.89 -7.34 27.92
CA SER A 39 -14.75 -6.17 28.18
C SER A 39 -15.39 -5.58 26.92
N GLY A 40 -15.01 -6.06 25.74
CA GLY A 40 -15.44 -5.49 24.46
C GLY A 40 -14.76 -4.17 24.08
N LYS A 41 -13.82 -3.67 24.89
CA LYS A 41 -13.13 -2.40 24.65
C LYS A 41 -12.35 -2.45 23.32
N GLY A 42 -12.64 -1.51 22.43
CA GLY A 42 -11.99 -1.39 21.11
C GLY A 42 -12.54 -2.33 20.04
N VAL A 43 -13.34 -3.34 20.38
CA VAL A 43 -13.89 -4.34 19.43
C VAL A 43 -14.79 -3.71 18.37
N HIS A 44 -15.60 -2.71 18.75
CA HIS A 44 -16.48 -1.98 17.82
C HIS A 44 -15.75 -1.31 16.65
N ARG A 45 -14.45 -1.08 16.77
CA ARG A 45 -13.62 -0.44 15.73
C ARG A 45 -13.17 -1.42 14.65
N ILE A 46 -13.30 -2.73 14.85
CA ILE A 46 -12.85 -3.77 13.90
C ILE A 46 -13.63 -3.64 12.59
N TYR A 47 -14.94 -3.57 12.65
CA TYR A 47 -15.78 -3.55 11.46
C TYR A 47 -15.50 -2.35 10.54
N PRO A 48 -15.46 -1.10 11.00
CA PRO A 48 -15.13 0.05 10.14
C PRO A 48 -13.75 -0.06 9.48
N ILE A 49 -12.74 -0.54 10.21
CA ILE A 49 -11.38 -0.70 9.67
C ILE A 49 -11.35 -1.81 8.62
N LEU A 50 -12.03 -2.93 8.89
CA LEU A 50 -12.13 -4.04 7.94
C LEU A 50 -12.89 -3.62 6.67
N ALA A 51 -14.00 -2.90 6.81
CA ALA A 51 -14.78 -2.39 5.68
C ALA A 51 -13.95 -1.44 4.82
N SER A 52 -13.17 -0.55 5.43
CA SER A 52 -12.24 0.34 4.72
C SER A 52 -11.16 -0.45 3.97
N ALA A 53 -10.57 -1.46 4.61
CA ALA A 53 -9.55 -2.31 3.99
C ALA A 53 -10.11 -3.08 2.79
N ILE A 54 -11.30 -3.66 2.91
CA ILE A 54 -11.98 -4.37 1.82
C ILE A 54 -12.32 -3.41 0.68
N SER A 55 -12.80 -2.21 0.99
CA SER A 55 -13.10 -1.17 -0.02
C SER A 55 -11.84 -0.82 -0.84
N SER A 56 -10.72 -0.61 -0.17
CA SER A 56 -9.45 -0.33 -0.84
C SER A 56 -8.93 -1.52 -1.66
N TYR A 57 -9.13 -2.75 -1.15
CA TYR A 57 -8.74 -3.99 -1.83
C TYR A 57 -9.51 -4.23 -3.12
N ASN A 58 -10.78 -3.82 -3.16
CA ASN A 58 -11.66 -3.94 -4.33
C ASN A 58 -11.69 -2.68 -5.22
N GLN A 59 -10.91 -1.66 -4.85
CA GLN A 59 -10.97 -0.37 -5.53
C GLN A 59 -10.65 -0.47 -7.02
N ARG A 60 -11.55 0.08 -7.85
CA ARG A 60 -11.33 0.27 -9.28
C ARG A 60 -10.99 1.72 -9.57
N VAL A 61 -9.88 1.94 -10.25
CA VAL A 61 -9.37 3.28 -10.54
C VAL A 61 -9.44 3.54 -12.05
N PRO A 62 -9.99 4.69 -12.46
CA PRO A 62 -9.99 5.07 -13.87
C PRO A 62 -8.56 5.16 -14.42
N THR A 63 -8.33 4.61 -15.60
CA THR A 63 -7.03 4.60 -16.28
C THR A 63 -6.42 6.00 -16.40
N ARG A 64 -7.25 7.01 -16.65
CA ARG A 64 -6.81 8.42 -16.73
C ARG A 64 -6.13 8.86 -15.42
N LYS A 65 -6.72 8.52 -14.25
CA LYS A 65 -6.16 8.88 -12.94
C LYS A 65 -4.81 8.20 -12.71
N VAL A 66 -4.71 6.92 -13.03
CA VAL A 66 -3.44 6.16 -12.95
C VAL A 66 -2.35 6.83 -13.77
N ASN A 67 -2.64 7.18 -15.03
CA ASN A 67 -1.66 7.81 -15.93
C ASN A 67 -1.26 9.22 -15.50
N ILE A 68 -2.16 9.99 -14.87
CA ILE A 68 -1.81 11.30 -14.31
C ILE A 68 -0.79 11.15 -13.18
N ILE A 69 -1.01 10.20 -12.26
CA ILE A 69 -0.11 9.93 -11.14
C ILE A 69 1.26 9.50 -11.67
N ILE A 70 1.30 8.51 -12.56
CA ILE A 70 2.55 8.01 -13.14
C ILE A 70 3.33 9.12 -13.86
N ARG A 71 2.66 9.96 -14.65
CA ARG A 71 3.32 11.09 -15.33
C ARG A 71 3.89 12.09 -14.35
N LYS A 72 3.15 12.47 -13.31
CA LYS A 72 3.64 13.38 -12.27
C LYS A 72 4.86 12.79 -11.55
N ALA A 73 4.79 11.52 -11.18
CA ALA A 73 5.90 10.84 -10.53
C ALA A 73 7.16 10.82 -11.41
N GLN A 74 7.03 10.51 -12.69
CA GLN A 74 8.15 10.50 -13.64
C GLN A 74 8.71 11.90 -13.92
N SER A 75 7.88 12.94 -13.89
CA SER A 75 8.33 14.33 -14.05
C SER A 75 9.11 14.81 -12.83
N ALA A 76 8.69 14.41 -11.62
CA ALA A 76 9.38 14.75 -10.39
C ALA A 76 10.71 14.01 -10.24
N HIS A 77 10.73 12.72 -10.57
CA HIS A 77 11.92 11.86 -10.48
C HIS A 77 12.01 10.97 -11.71
N PRO A 78 12.72 11.38 -12.76
CA PRO A 78 12.90 10.58 -13.95
C PRO A 78 13.68 9.28 -13.68
N ALA A 79 13.31 8.19 -14.35
CA ALA A 79 14.06 6.94 -14.24
C ALA A 79 15.42 7.04 -14.94
N PRO A 80 16.45 6.32 -14.45
CA PRO A 80 17.77 6.32 -15.06
C PRO A 80 17.76 5.68 -16.45
N GLY A 81 18.75 6.06 -17.29
CA GLY A 81 18.95 5.45 -18.60
C GLY A 81 17.86 5.74 -19.64
N GLY A 82 17.02 6.77 -19.41
CA GLY A 82 15.91 7.11 -20.31
C GLY A 82 14.77 6.08 -20.31
N ALA A 83 14.71 5.22 -19.29
CA ALA A 83 13.60 4.32 -19.08
C ALA A 83 12.36 5.13 -18.66
N ARG A 84 11.19 4.76 -19.14
CA ARG A 84 9.93 5.43 -18.77
C ARG A 84 8.73 4.53 -18.94
N VAL A 85 7.71 4.78 -18.15
CA VAL A 85 6.38 4.23 -18.35
C VAL A 85 5.68 5.05 -19.44
N LEU A 86 5.27 4.39 -20.49
CA LEU A 86 4.54 5.00 -21.62
C LEU A 86 3.05 5.10 -21.32
N TYR A 87 2.53 4.07 -20.66
CA TYR A 87 1.13 3.92 -20.33
C TYR A 87 0.97 3.00 -19.12
N ALA A 88 -0.07 3.22 -18.35
CA ALA A 88 -0.41 2.40 -17.19
C ALA A 88 -1.92 2.16 -17.12
N THR A 89 -2.32 0.98 -16.68
CA THR A 89 -3.72 0.62 -16.46
C THR A 89 -3.87 -0.29 -15.25
N GLN A 90 -5.03 -0.25 -14.60
CA GLN A 90 -5.39 -1.26 -13.63
C GLN A 90 -6.02 -2.46 -14.35
N GLY A 91 -5.31 -3.59 -14.34
CA GLY A 91 -5.75 -4.82 -15.00
C GLY A 91 -6.67 -5.69 -14.14
N ALA A 92 -6.55 -5.60 -12.81
CA ALA A 92 -7.35 -6.39 -11.86
C ALA A 92 -7.56 -5.65 -10.53
N THR A 93 -8.53 -6.13 -9.77
CA THR A 93 -8.77 -5.84 -8.35
C THR A 93 -8.42 -7.08 -7.51
N GLU A 94 -8.47 -7.01 -6.20
CA GLU A 94 -8.35 -8.15 -5.28
C GLU A 94 -7.00 -8.91 -5.33
N PRO A 95 -5.86 -8.25 -5.18
CA PRO A 95 -5.61 -6.85 -4.89
C PRO A 95 -5.54 -5.99 -6.16
N PRO A 96 -5.60 -4.65 -6.00
CA PRO A 96 -5.37 -3.74 -7.12
C PRO A 96 -4.06 -4.07 -7.84
N THR A 97 -4.16 -4.39 -9.12
CA THR A 97 -3.03 -4.80 -9.95
C THR A 97 -2.86 -3.81 -11.10
N PHE A 98 -1.71 -3.14 -11.13
CA PHE A 98 -1.40 -2.15 -12.16
C PHE A 98 -0.40 -2.73 -13.16
N THR A 99 -0.70 -2.60 -14.45
CA THR A 99 0.22 -2.95 -15.53
C THR A 99 0.84 -1.68 -16.09
N LEU A 100 2.16 -1.60 -16.04
CA LEU A 100 2.96 -0.50 -16.56
C LEU A 100 3.62 -0.94 -17.88
N PHE A 101 3.28 -0.25 -18.94
CA PHE A 101 3.90 -0.46 -20.26
C PHE A 101 5.11 0.45 -20.38
N VAL A 102 6.29 -0.12 -20.57
CA VAL A 102 7.57 0.59 -20.51
C VAL A 102 8.31 0.50 -21.84
N ASN A 103 9.17 1.50 -22.12
CA ASN A 103 10.06 1.49 -23.28
C ASN A 103 11.34 0.68 -23.04
N LYS A 104 11.80 0.62 -21.78
CA LYS A 104 13.00 -0.10 -21.33
C LYS A 104 12.78 -0.66 -19.93
N LYS A 105 13.61 -1.62 -19.53
CA LYS A 105 13.58 -2.21 -18.18
C LYS A 105 13.76 -1.13 -17.12
N LEU A 106 12.84 -1.11 -16.15
CA LEU A 106 12.91 -0.23 -14.97
C LEU A 106 13.70 -0.90 -13.84
N PRO A 107 14.55 -0.16 -13.10
CA PRO A 107 15.15 -0.65 -11.87
C PRO A 107 14.10 -0.99 -10.82
N ARG A 108 14.34 -2.01 -9.98
CA ARG A 108 13.44 -2.40 -8.90
C ARG A 108 13.12 -1.27 -7.92
N THR A 109 14.12 -0.45 -7.61
CA THR A 109 13.96 0.72 -6.74
C THR A 109 12.99 1.74 -7.33
N TYR A 110 13.05 1.94 -8.64
CA TYR A 110 12.13 2.85 -9.33
C TYR A 110 10.70 2.30 -9.42
N ILE A 111 10.55 1.00 -9.63
CA ILE A 111 9.22 0.34 -9.58
C ILE A 111 8.59 0.54 -8.20
N ARG A 112 9.38 0.36 -7.11
CA ARG A 112 8.91 0.60 -5.74
C ARG A 112 8.54 2.06 -5.49
N TYR A 113 9.27 3.01 -6.06
CA TYR A 113 8.91 4.41 -6.03
C TYR A 113 7.55 4.67 -6.69
N LEU A 114 7.32 4.15 -7.89
CA LEU A 114 6.05 4.29 -8.59
C LEU A 114 4.89 3.59 -7.83
N GLU A 115 5.16 2.45 -7.22
CA GLU A 115 4.21 1.76 -6.34
C GLU A 115 3.79 2.65 -5.17
N ASN A 116 4.73 3.28 -4.48
CA ASN A 116 4.46 4.18 -3.36
C ASN A 116 3.65 5.41 -3.82
N GLN A 117 3.97 5.97 -4.98
CA GLN A 117 3.22 7.10 -5.55
C GLN A 117 1.77 6.72 -5.89
N LEU A 118 1.55 5.53 -6.44
CA LEU A 118 0.19 5.02 -6.67
C LEU A 118 -0.54 4.81 -5.34
N ARG A 119 0.11 4.20 -4.35
CA ARG A 119 -0.45 3.93 -3.02
C ARG A 119 -0.91 5.21 -2.34
N GLU A 120 -0.05 6.21 -2.29
CA GLU A 120 -0.32 7.50 -1.67
C GLU A 120 -1.47 8.25 -2.36
N HIS A 121 -1.36 8.48 -3.67
CA HIS A 121 -2.30 9.29 -4.41
C HIS A 121 -3.66 8.64 -4.69
N LEU A 122 -3.75 7.32 -4.52
CA LEU A 122 -5.00 6.57 -4.61
C LEU A 122 -5.65 6.30 -3.25
N GLY A 123 -4.96 6.66 -2.15
CA GLY A 123 -5.46 6.43 -0.79
C GLY A 123 -5.59 4.95 -0.45
N LEU A 124 -4.68 4.12 -0.96
CA LEU A 124 -4.75 2.66 -0.77
C LEU A 124 -4.23 2.21 0.60
N GLY A 125 -3.59 3.12 1.37
CA GLY A 125 -3.04 2.81 2.69
C GLY A 125 -2.12 1.58 2.64
N ALA A 126 -2.31 0.65 3.57
CA ALA A 126 -1.57 -0.61 3.65
C ALA A 126 -2.10 -1.72 2.72
N THR A 127 -3.10 -1.43 1.88
CA THR A 127 -3.64 -2.41 0.93
C THR A 127 -2.52 -2.95 0.03
N PRO A 128 -2.34 -4.28 -0.08
CA PRO A 128 -1.37 -4.84 -1.00
C PRO A 128 -1.74 -4.47 -2.44
N ILE A 129 -0.75 -4.04 -3.21
CA ILE A 129 -0.89 -3.79 -4.64
C ILE A 129 0.11 -4.62 -5.41
N LYS A 130 -0.21 -4.94 -6.65
CA LYS A 130 0.68 -5.67 -7.56
C LYS A 130 1.05 -4.79 -8.74
N ILE A 131 2.33 -4.75 -9.08
CA ILE A 131 2.83 -4.08 -10.28
C ILE A 131 3.29 -5.14 -11.28
N ARG A 132 2.76 -5.06 -12.48
CA ARG A 132 3.20 -5.86 -13.63
C ARG A 132 3.89 -4.95 -14.63
N ILE A 133 5.04 -5.36 -15.13
CA ILE A 133 5.77 -4.63 -16.15
C ILE A 133 5.61 -5.35 -17.49
N ARG A 134 5.30 -4.61 -18.54
CA ARG A 134 5.29 -5.11 -19.92
C ARG A 134 6.13 -4.19 -20.81
N ASN A 135 7.02 -4.77 -21.57
CA ASN A 135 7.75 -4.04 -22.62
C ASN A 135 6.80 -3.82 -23.82
N ARG A 136 6.90 -2.66 -24.43
CA ARG A 136 6.08 -2.33 -25.61
C ARG A 136 6.41 -3.19 -26.84
N ASN A 137 7.58 -3.81 -26.86
CA ASN A 137 8.07 -4.60 -28.01
C ASN A 137 7.84 -6.13 -27.85
N GLU A 138 7.07 -6.52 -26.84
CA GLU A 138 6.49 -7.86 -26.67
C GLU A 138 4.96 -7.78 -26.83
#